data_900641512849ebfef1449a3ed9298958
#
_entry.id   900641512849ebfef1449a3ed9298958
#
_cell.length_a   1.000
_cell.length_b   1.000
_cell.length_c   1.000
_cell.angle_alpha   90.00
_cell.angle_beta   90.00
_cell.angle_gamma   90.00
#
_symmetry.space_group_name_H-M   'P 1'
#
loop_
_entity.id
_entity.type
_entity.pdbx_description
1 polymer ?
#
loop_
_entity_poly.entity_id
_entity_poly.type
_entity_poly.pdbx_seq_one_letter_code
_entity_poly.pdbx_strand_id
1 'polypeptide(L)'
;MDERMLRALVAAGAIRNINIIASGARFHIEAKTLNGSVTAETLKGTVKTWVSLDAAAKWVRRLGVGAAQVNLTHWQPGQRELL
;
A
#
# COMPACT_ATOMS: atom_id res chain seq x y z
N MET A 1 -10.24 1.28 -3.04
CA MET A 1 -10.54 -0.19 -3.03
C MET A 1 -10.12 -0.74 -1.68
N ASP A 2 -11.01 -1.43 -1.00
CA ASP A 2 -10.72 -1.94 0.34
C ASP A 2 -10.00 -3.29 0.31
N GLU A 3 -9.64 -3.79 1.49
CA GLU A 3 -8.87 -5.02 1.62
C GLU A 3 -9.57 -6.22 1.01
N ARG A 4 -10.89 -6.33 1.18
CA ARG A 4 -11.62 -7.50 0.66
C ARG A 4 -11.58 -7.53 -0.86
N MET A 5 -11.74 -6.36 -1.48
CA MET A 5 -11.71 -6.26 -2.94
C MET A 5 -10.30 -6.55 -3.47
N LEU A 6 -9.27 -6.01 -2.80
CA LEU A 6 -7.89 -6.28 -3.20
C LEU A 6 -7.54 -7.75 -3.04
N ARG A 7 -7.98 -8.37 -1.95
CA ARG A 7 -7.74 -9.80 -1.72
C ARG A 7 -8.38 -10.64 -2.83
N ALA A 8 -9.58 -10.27 -3.26
CA ALA A 8 -10.24 -10.96 -4.36
C ALA A 8 -9.47 -10.81 -5.67
N LEU A 9 -8.93 -9.63 -5.95
CA LEU A 9 -8.12 -9.41 -7.14
C LEU A 9 -6.83 -10.20 -7.11
N VAL A 10 -6.18 -10.29 -5.94
CA VAL A 10 -4.97 -11.10 -5.79
C VAL A 10 -5.30 -12.57 -6.09
N ALA A 11 -6.37 -13.07 -5.50
CA ALA A 11 -6.79 -14.47 -5.71
C ALA A 11 -7.12 -14.75 -7.18
N ALA A 12 -7.62 -13.77 -7.89
CA ALA A 12 -7.95 -13.89 -9.31
C ALA A 12 -6.75 -13.71 -10.24
N GLY A 13 -5.57 -13.39 -9.69
CA GLY A 13 -4.38 -13.13 -10.50
C GLY A 13 -4.44 -11.81 -11.25
N ALA A 14 -5.25 -10.86 -10.78
CA ALA A 14 -5.49 -9.60 -11.47
C ALA A 14 -4.56 -8.47 -11.04
N ILE A 15 -3.72 -8.69 -10.02
CA ILE A 15 -2.76 -7.69 -9.55
C ILE A 15 -1.42 -7.91 -10.23
N ARG A 16 -0.92 -6.89 -10.91
CA ARG A 16 0.38 -6.92 -11.60
C ARG A 16 1.52 -6.57 -10.70
N ASN A 17 1.36 -5.50 -9.92
CA ASN A 17 2.39 -4.98 -9.02
C ASN A 17 1.74 -4.42 -7.76
N ILE A 18 2.48 -4.46 -6.67
CA ILE A 18 2.14 -3.73 -5.45
C ILE A 18 3.26 -2.74 -5.19
N ASN A 19 2.90 -1.49 -4.92
CA ASN A 19 3.84 -0.45 -4.54
C ASN A 19 3.50 0.08 -3.16
N ILE A 20 4.50 0.11 -2.29
CA ILE A 20 4.39 0.76 -0.98
C ILE A 20 5.02 2.13 -1.16
N ILE A 21 4.24 3.18 -1.00
CA ILE A 21 4.65 4.53 -1.33
C ILE A 21 4.73 5.37 -0.06
N ALA A 22 5.90 5.95 0.17
CA ALA A 22 6.11 6.84 1.31
C ALA A 22 5.65 8.26 0.96
N SER A 23 4.97 8.90 1.90
CA SER A 23 4.58 10.29 1.77
C SER A 23 4.72 10.91 3.16
N GLY A 24 5.74 11.75 3.34
CA GLY A 24 6.11 12.25 4.66
C GLY A 24 6.58 11.09 5.54
N ALA A 25 6.00 10.95 6.71
CA ALA A 25 6.34 9.89 7.65
C ALA A 25 5.43 8.67 7.57
N ARG A 26 4.51 8.65 6.61
CA ARG A 26 3.54 7.57 6.49
C ARG A 26 3.65 6.87 5.16
N PHE A 27 3.01 5.72 5.06
CA PHE A 27 3.03 4.89 3.86
C PHE A 27 1.62 4.58 3.42
N HIS A 28 1.41 4.51 2.10
CA HIS A 28 0.18 3.97 1.54
C HIS A 28 0.52 2.95 0.48
N ILE A 29 -0.48 2.23 -0.01
CA ILE A 29 -0.26 1.13 -0.93
C ILE A 29 -1.10 1.32 -2.18
N GLU A 30 -0.46 1.15 -3.34
CA GLU A 30 -1.13 1.14 -4.63
C GLU A 30 -0.91 -0.20 -5.30
N ALA A 31 -1.96 -0.72 -5.90
CA ALA A 31 -1.92 -1.96 -6.66
C ALA A 31 -2.14 -1.64 -8.13
N LYS A 32 -1.28 -2.19 -8.98
CA LYS A 32 -1.42 -2.01 -10.41
C LYS A 32 -2.20 -3.18 -11.00
N THR A 33 -3.26 -2.86 -11.72
CA THR A 33 -4.09 -3.83 -12.41
C THR A 33 -4.02 -3.61 -13.91
N LEU A 34 -4.69 -4.44 -14.70
CA LEU A 34 -4.77 -4.26 -16.14
C LEU A 34 -5.46 -2.94 -16.51
N ASN A 35 -6.33 -2.45 -15.66
CA ASN A 35 -7.13 -1.24 -15.93
C ASN A 35 -6.56 0.01 -15.27
N GLY A 36 -5.35 -0.06 -14.71
CA GLY A 36 -4.73 1.07 -14.05
C GLY A 36 -4.41 0.78 -12.59
N SER A 37 -4.06 1.83 -11.85
CA SER A 37 -3.70 1.69 -10.44
C SER A 37 -4.89 1.95 -9.55
N VAL A 38 -4.97 1.18 -8.45
CA VAL A 38 -5.98 1.40 -7.41
C VAL A 38 -5.24 1.58 -6.08
N THR A 39 -5.79 2.43 -5.22
CA THR A 39 -5.20 2.72 -3.92
C THR A 39 -5.92 1.91 -2.85
N ALA A 40 -5.15 1.35 -1.91
CA ALA A 40 -5.74 0.64 -0.78
C ALA A 40 -6.46 1.62 0.13
N GLU A 41 -7.70 1.30 0.48
CA GLU A 41 -8.57 2.17 1.25
C GLU A 41 -9.15 1.44 2.45
N THR A 42 -9.60 2.24 3.42
CA THR A 42 -10.40 1.73 4.53
C THR A 42 -11.80 1.38 4.03
N LEU A 43 -12.59 0.72 4.87
CA LEU A 43 -13.98 0.43 4.51
C LEU A 43 -14.80 1.69 4.28
N LYS A 44 -14.38 2.82 4.85
CA LYS A 44 -15.06 4.10 4.67
C LYS A 44 -14.65 4.84 3.41
N GLY A 45 -13.71 4.29 2.65
CA GLY A 45 -13.29 4.88 1.39
C GLY A 45 -12.16 5.89 1.49
N THR A 46 -11.52 6.02 2.66
CA THR A 46 -10.35 6.89 2.80
C THR A 46 -9.07 6.09 2.55
N VAL A 47 -8.02 6.76 2.10
CA VAL A 47 -6.74 6.11 1.85
C VAL A 47 -6.22 5.49 3.14
N LYS A 48 -5.90 4.19 3.07
CA LYS A 48 -5.33 3.48 4.21
C LYS A 48 -3.85 3.80 4.31
N THR A 49 -3.38 4.18 5.51
CA THR A 49 -1.98 4.52 5.72
C THR A 49 -1.40 3.73 6.88
N TRP A 50 -0.07 3.61 6.87
CA TRP A 50 0.69 2.92 7.92
C TRP A 50 1.80 3.84 8.40
N VAL A 51 2.17 3.73 9.68
CA VAL A 51 3.23 4.56 10.26
C VAL A 51 4.61 3.94 10.04
N SER A 52 4.69 2.69 9.64
CA SER A 52 5.98 2.04 9.40
C SER A 52 5.92 1.20 8.14
N LEU A 53 7.09 1.07 7.50
CA LEU A 53 7.24 0.20 6.34
C LEU A 53 6.94 -1.25 6.70
N ASP A 54 7.37 -1.68 7.89
CA ASP A 54 7.16 -3.04 8.36
C ASP A 54 5.67 -3.38 8.43
N ALA A 55 4.87 -2.47 8.99
CA ALA A 55 3.43 -2.68 9.09
C ALA A 55 2.78 -2.79 7.71
N ALA A 56 3.18 -1.91 6.78
CA ALA A 56 2.67 -1.94 5.42
C ALA A 56 3.05 -3.25 4.71
N ALA A 57 4.30 -3.68 4.88
CA ALA A 57 4.78 -4.91 4.28
C ALA A 57 4.03 -6.14 4.80
N LYS A 58 3.77 -6.18 6.10
CA LYS A 58 3.00 -7.28 6.69
C LYS A 58 1.59 -7.34 6.13
N TRP A 59 0.98 -6.19 5.94
CA TRP A 59 -0.36 -6.12 5.36
C TRP A 59 -0.37 -6.65 3.92
N VAL A 60 0.63 -6.25 3.11
CA VAL A 60 0.77 -6.75 1.73
C VAL A 60 0.91 -8.27 1.74
N ARG A 61 1.72 -8.80 2.64
CA ARG A 61 1.93 -10.25 2.72
C ARG A 61 0.63 -10.98 3.07
N ARG A 62 -0.19 -10.39 3.94
CA ARG A 62 -1.48 -11.00 4.29
C ARG A 62 -2.48 -11.00 3.13
N LEU A 63 -2.31 -10.10 2.16
CA LEU A 63 -3.13 -10.15 0.94
C LEU A 63 -2.80 -11.36 0.07
N GLY A 64 -1.67 -12.02 0.31
CA GLY A 64 -1.22 -13.13 -0.52
C GLY A 64 -0.15 -12.75 -1.53
N VAL A 65 0.44 -11.55 -1.39
CA VAL A 65 1.47 -11.06 -2.30
C VAL A 65 2.84 -11.24 -1.66
N GLY A 66 3.76 -11.83 -2.41
CA GLY A 66 5.11 -12.12 -1.90
C GLY A 66 6.18 -11.13 -2.33
N ALA A 67 5.87 -10.19 -3.21
CA ALA A 67 6.84 -9.22 -3.69
C ALA A 67 6.16 -7.86 -3.86
N ALA A 68 6.86 -6.80 -3.49
CA ALA A 68 6.35 -5.44 -3.62
C ALA A 68 7.52 -4.50 -3.85
N GLN A 69 7.25 -3.38 -4.52
CA GLN A 69 8.22 -2.31 -4.68
C GLN A 69 7.98 -1.27 -3.60
N VAL A 70 9.05 -0.60 -3.18
CA VAL A 70 8.98 0.47 -2.20
C VAL A 70 9.49 1.74 -2.84
N ASN A 71 8.66 2.79 -2.81
CA ASN A 71 9.02 4.10 -3.35
C ASN A 71 9.22 5.06 -2.18
N LEU A 72 10.46 5.45 -1.96
CA LEU A 72 10.85 6.33 -0.84
C LEU A 72 11.13 7.76 -1.28
N THR A 73 10.77 8.12 -2.50
CA THR A 73 11.09 9.44 -3.06
C THR A 73 10.63 10.58 -2.15
N HIS A 74 9.45 10.45 -1.56
CA HIS A 74 8.90 11.50 -0.70
C HIS A 74 8.90 11.11 0.78
N TRP A 75 9.77 10.20 1.16
CA TRP A 75 9.87 9.75 2.54
C TRP A 75 10.63 10.76 3.38
N GLN A 76 10.04 11.15 4.50
CA GLN A 76 10.64 12.07 5.45
C GLN A 76 10.50 11.49 6.85
N PRO A 77 11.34 10.49 7.18
CA PRO A 77 11.16 9.72 8.43
C PRO A 77 11.32 10.55 9.69
N GLY A 78 12.12 11.61 9.63
CA GLY A 78 12.36 12.49 10.78
C GLY A 78 11.42 13.68 10.87
N GLN A 79 10.40 13.75 10.01
CA GLN A 79 9.56 14.94 9.91
C GLN A 79 8.92 15.33 11.22
N ARG A 80 8.45 14.38 12.01
CA ARG A 80 7.79 14.66 13.27
C ARG A 80 8.75 15.15 14.34
N GLU A 81 10.03 14.83 14.20
CA GLU A 81 11.04 15.19 15.18
C GLU A 81 11.49 16.65 15.04
N LEU A 82 11.18 17.25 13.91
CA LEU A 82 11.51 18.64 13.64
C LEU A 82 10.53 19.62 14.27
N LEU A 83 9.45 19.12 14.78
CA LEU A 83 8.42 19.93 15.39
C LEU A 83 8.59 20.01 16.89
#